data_20c16512fc1d388401fcf0f27ec0f412
#
_entry.id   20c16512fc1d388401fcf0f27ec0f412
#
_cell.length_a   1.000
_cell.length_b   1.000
_cell.length_c   1.000
_cell.angle_alpha   90.00
_cell.angle_beta   90.00
_cell.angle_gamma   90.00
#
_symmetry.space_group_name_H-M   'P 1'
#
loop_
_entity.id
_entity.type
_entity.pdbx_description
1 polymer ?
#
loop_
_entity_poly.entity_id
_entity_poly.type
_entity_poly.pdbx_seq_one_letter_code
_entity_poly.pdbx_strand_id
1 'polypeptide(L)'
;MKKQIKKFLHNFYKGAYAVGYRHVNDKATHFDNTQPFEVLEPTLHRWYADSFPFVEKGREYIFVEIMDDANGEKGTIGVIDLQDNKGFVEIINEPFHMSFPNTFKFKNDIYMMPETSEANQ
;
A
#
# COMPACT_ATOMS: atom_id res chain seq x y z
N MET A 1 19.05 -16.84 -25.49
CA MET A 1 18.41 -15.67 -26.12
C MET A 1 16.91 -15.57 -25.82
N LYS A 2 16.06 -16.56 -26.13
CA LYS A 2 14.61 -16.49 -25.86
C LYS A 2 14.21 -16.28 -24.38
N LYS A 3 14.96 -16.84 -23.42
CA LYS A 3 14.71 -16.64 -21.98
C LYS A 3 15.03 -15.21 -21.48
N GLN A 4 16.07 -14.59 -22.04
CA GLN A 4 16.45 -13.21 -21.67
C GLN A 4 15.49 -12.18 -22.25
N ILE A 5 15.00 -12.39 -23.47
CA ILE A 5 13.98 -11.54 -24.09
C ILE A 5 12.65 -11.62 -23.34
N LYS A 6 12.23 -12.82 -22.90
CA LYS A 6 11.03 -12.98 -22.07
C LYS A 6 11.15 -12.24 -20.73
N LYS A 7 12.33 -12.30 -20.09
CA LYS A 7 12.59 -11.59 -18.81
C LYS A 7 12.59 -10.07 -19.02
N PHE A 8 13.15 -9.59 -20.14
CA PHE A 8 13.15 -8.17 -20.50
C PHE A 8 11.72 -7.66 -20.78
N LEU A 9 10.95 -8.39 -21.57
CA LEU A 9 9.54 -8.04 -21.86
C LEU A 9 8.66 -8.15 -20.60
N HIS A 10 8.90 -9.13 -19.71
CA HIS A 10 8.16 -9.24 -18.45
C HIS A 10 8.39 -8.04 -17.54
N ASN A 11 9.60 -7.51 -17.47
CA ASN A 11 9.90 -6.28 -16.72
C ASN A 11 9.30 -5.02 -17.36
N PHE A 12 9.06 -5.03 -18.66
CA PHE A 12 8.41 -3.92 -19.37
C PHE A 12 6.88 -3.90 -19.19
N TYR A 13 6.28 -5.06 -18.86
CA TYR A 13 4.83 -5.25 -18.68
C TYR A 13 4.44 -5.60 -17.24
N LYS A 14 5.32 -5.43 -16.27
CA LYS A 14 4.91 -5.49 -14.88
C LYS A 14 3.92 -4.35 -14.65
N GLY A 15 2.65 -4.71 -14.50
CA GLY A 15 1.62 -3.76 -14.07
C GLY A 15 2.01 -3.21 -12.71
N ALA A 16 2.30 -1.93 -12.65
CA ALA A 16 2.46 -1.25 -11.36
C ALA A 16 1.08 -0.91 -10.82
N TYR A 17 0.82 -1.24 -9.57
CA TYR A 17 -0.34 -0.75 -8.85
C TYR A 17 -0.05 0.62 -8.28
N ALA A 18 -1.04 1.49 -8.28
CA ALA A 18 -1.00 2.77 -7.62
C ALA A 18 -2.17 2.88 -6.64
N VAL A 19 -1.97 3.58 -5.55
CA VAL A 19 -3.02 3.88 -4.59
C VAL A 19 -3.62 5.23 -4.92
N GLY A 20 -4.93 5.25 -5.17
CA GLY A 20 -5.69 6.49 -5.30
C GLY A 20 -6.54 6.72 -4.05
N TYR A 21 -6.52 7.92 -3.53
CA TYR A 21 -7.38 8.32 -2.42
C TYR A 21 -8.10 9.64 -2.71
N ARG A 22 -9.18 9.87 -2.01
CA ARG A 22 -9.90 11.15 -2.01
C ARG A 22 -10.58 11.39 -0.69
N HIS A 23 -10.72 12.63 -0.30
CA HIS A 23 -11.52 13.00 0.84
C HIS A 23 -13.01 12.93 0.46
N VAL A 24 -13.80 12.33 1.31
CA VAL A 24 -15.25 12.35 1.21
C VAL A 24 -15.82 13.13 2.39
N ASN A 25 -16.78 14.00 2.15
CA ASN A 25 -17.48 14.67 3.24
C ASN A 25 -18.55 13.75 3.83
N ASP A 26 -19.00 14.04 5.05
CA ASP A 26 -19.99 13.23 5.78
C ASP A 26 -21.31 13.01 5.05
N LYS A 27 -21.57 13.79 3.99
CA LYS A 27 -22.77 13.71 3.14
C LYS A 27 -22.52 12.95 1.85
N ALA A 28 -21.27 12.63 1.53
CA ALA A 28 -20.95 11.91 0.31
C ALA A 28 -21.40 10.45 0.41
N THR A 29 -22.09 9.99 -0.60
CA THR A 29 -22.36 8.58 -0.76
C THR A 29 -21.12 7.88 -1.29
N HIS A 30 -20.98 6.59 -1.07
CA HIS A 30 -19.86 5.78 -1.56
C HIS A 30 -19.63 5.85 -3.08
N PHE A 31 -20.62 6.35 -3.82
CA PHE A 31 -20.62 6.42 -5.28
C PHE A 31 -20.50 7.86 -5.82
N ASP A 32 -20.22 8.83 -4.95
CA ASP A 32 -19.98 10.19 -5.42
C ASP A 32 -18.63 10.28 -6.14
N ASN A 33 -18.68 10.32 -7.46
CA ASN A 33 -17.50 10.41 -8.33
C ASN A 33 -17.16 11.86 -8.73
N THR A 34 -17.72 12.86 -8.04
CA THR A 34 -17.51 14.26 -8.38
C THR A 34 -16.12 14.79 -7.99
N GLN A 35 -15.48 14.15 -7.02
CA GLN A 35 -14.12 14.50 -6.60
C GLN A 35 -13.09 13.58 -7.27
N PRO A 36 -12.04 14.12 -7.88
CA PRO A 36 -10.96 13.33 -8.45
C PRO A 36 -10.19 12.60 -7.35
N PHE A 37 -9.58 11.48 -7.71
CA PHE A 37 -8.61 10.82 -6.85
C PHE A 37 -7.27 11.56 -6.92
N GLU A 38 -6.64 11.72 -5.77
CA GLU A 38 -5.21 11.97 -5.67
C GLU A 38 -4.49 10.62 -5.76
N VAL A 39 -3.43 10.55 -6.54
CA VAL A 39 -2.71 9.28 -6.78
C VAL A 39 -1.35 9.35 -6.11
N LEU A 40 -1.06 8.30 -5.34
CA LEU A 40 0.28 8.05 -4.82
C LEU A 40 1.05 7.31 -5.91
N GLU A 41 1.88 8.06 -6.62
CA GLU A 41 2.58 7.54 -7.79
C GLU A 41 3.61 6.47 -7.41
N PRO A 42 3.58 5.32 -8.08
CA PRO A 42 4.62 4.32 -7.91
C PRO A 42 5.94 4.82 -8.51
N THR A 43 7.04 4.27 -8.05
CA THR A 43 8.33 4.45 -8.73
C THR A 43 8.58 3.30 -9.72
N LEU A 44 9.64 3.40 -10.51
CA LEU A 44 10.03 2.35 -11.46
C LEU A 44 10.25 0.97 -10.80
N HIS A 45 10.66 0.97 -9.53
CA HIS A 45 11.05 -0.24 -8.80
C HIS A 45 10.17 -0.53 -7.59
N ARG A 46 9.19 0.33 -7.30
CA ARG A 46 8.37 0.22 -6.11
C ARG A 46 6.94 0.63 -6.40
N TRP A 47 6.01 -0.19 -5.96
CA TRP A 47 4.57 0.10 -6.04
C TRP A 47 3.86 -0.26 -4.74
N TYR A 48 2.63 0.20 -4.62
CA TYR A 48 1.80 0.05 -3.43
C TYR A 48 0.53 -0.71 -3.76
N ALA A 49 0.13 -1.60 -2.88
CA ALA A 49 -1.11 -2.35 -2.97
C ALA A 49 -1.84 -2.37 -1.62
N ASP A 50 -3.01 -2.98 -1.58
CA ASP A 50 -3.78 -3.31 -0.39
C ASP A 50 -3.90 -2.15 0.61
N SER A 51 -4.36 -0.99 0.13
CA SER A 51 -4.39 0.23 0.91
C SER A 51 -5.50 0.25 1.97
N PHE A 52 -5.14 0.62 3.21
CA PHE A 52 -6.06 0.82 4.34
C PHE A 52 -5.98 2.24 4.86
N PRO A 53 -7.02 3.07 4.67
CA PRO A 53 -7.07 4.40 5.27
C PRO A 53 -7.32 4.31 6.77
N PHE A 54 -6.67 5.18 7.53
CA PHE A 54 -6.82 5.26 8.97
C PHE A 54 -6.71 6.69 9.45
N VAL A 55 -7.58 7.08 10.39
CA VAL A 55 -7.57 8.44 10.97
C VAL A 55 -7.37 8.33 12.47
N GLU A 56 -6.37 9.03 13.00
CA GLU A 56 -6.13 9.12 14.44
C GLU A 56 -5.80 10.55 14.85
N LYS A 57 -6.58 11.08 15.80
CA LYS A 57 -6.42 12.45 16.34
C LYS A 57 -6.34 13.53 15.27
N GLY A 58 -7.14 13.38 14.22
CA GLY A 58 -7.20 14.33 13.10
C GLY A 58 -6.06 14.22 12.09
N ARG A 59 -5.15 13.24 12.24
CA ARG A 59 -4.16 12.89 11.20
C ARG A 59 -4.65 11.73 10.37
N GLU A 60 -4.35 11.79 9.10
CA GLU A 60 -4.80 10.83 8.09
C GLU A 60 -3.62 10.02 7.58
N TYR A 61 -3.77 8.72 7.61
CA TYR A 61 -2.76 7.75 7.20
C TYR A 61 -3.33 6.78 6.18
N ILE A 62 -2.47 6.29 5.31
CA ILE A 62 -2.77 5.13 4.46
C ILE A 62 -1.72 4.07 4.76
N PHE A 63 -2.13 2.94 5.31
CA PHE A 63 -1.29 1.76 5.40
C PHE A 63 -1.34 1.02 4.07
N VAL A 64 -0.20 0.53 3.63
CA VAL A 64 -0.04 -0.09 2.30
C VAL A 64 0.85 -1.31 2.38
N GLU A 65 0.59 -2.26 1.50
CA GLU A 65 1.60 -3.22 1.09
C GLU A 65 2.60 -2.51 0.17
N ILE A 66 3.88 -2.72 0.43
CA ILE A 66 4.98 -2.20 -0.39
C ILE A 66 5.62 -3.36 -1.12
N MET A 67 5.60 -3.31 -2.43
CA MET A 67 6.37 -4.18 -3.30
C MET A 67 7.58 -3.42 -3.83
N ASP A 68 8.77 -3.95 -3.58
CA ASP A 68 10.03 -3.35 -4.01
C ASP A 68 10.89 -4.40 -4.72
N ASP A 69 11.35 -4.09 -5.92
CA ASP A 69 12.20 -5.00 -6.70
C ASP A 69 13.49 -5.40 -5.94
N ALA A 70 13.99 -4.53 -5.05
CA ALA A 70 15.14 -4.84 -4.21
C ALA A 70 14.87 -5.94 -3.17
N ASN A 71 13.62 -6.11 -2.78
CA ASN A 71 13.17 -7.14 -1.83
C ASN A 71 12.68 -8.42 -2.55
N GLY A 72 12.86 -8.53 -3.86
CA GLY A 72 12.32 -9.62 -4.67
C GLY A 72 10.80 -9.48 -4.83
N GLU A 73 10.07 -10.56 -4.63
CA GLU A 73 8.59 -10.58 -4.67
C GLU A 73 7.96 -10.48 -3.28
N LYS A 74 8.73 -10.11 -2.27
CA LYS A 74 8.26 -10.03 -0.90
C LYS A 74 7.61 -8.68 -0.62
N GLY A 75 6.35 -8.70 -0.21
CA GLY A 75 5.64 -7.54 0.29
C GLY A 75 6.06 -7.19 1.73
N THR A 76 6.17 -5.91 2.01
CA THR A 76 6.37 -5.34 3.35
C THR A 76 5.24 -4.36 3.66
N ILE A 77 5.08 -3.98 4.91
CA ILE A 77 4.03 -3.03 5.29
C ILE A 77 4.63 -1.65 5.54
N GLY A 78 4.00 -0.65 4.95
CA GLY A 78 4.36 0.75 5.17
C GLY A 78 3.17 1.62 5.53
N VAL A 79 3.47 2.83 5.92
CA VAL A 79 2.50 3.88 6.21
C VAL A 79 2.87 5.16 5.46
N ILE A 80 1.85 5.81 4.95
CA ILE A 80 1.92 7.13 4.31
C ILE A 80 1.13 8.09 5.20
N ASP A 81 1.78 9.14 5.67
CA ASP A 81 1.14 10.24 6.39
C ASP A 81 0.74 11.31 5.38
N LEU A 82 -0.55 11.53 5.19
CA LEU A 82 -1.06 12.46 4.18
C LEU A 82 -0.77 13.94 4.50
N GLN A 83 -0.46 14.27 5.74
CA GLN A 83 -0.08 15.63 6.13
C GLN A 83 1.41 15.91 6.00
N ASP A 84 2.26 14.89 5.98
CA ASP A 84 3.71 15.07 5.97
C ASP A 84 4.35 15.05 4.57
N ASN A 85 3.64 14.58 3.56
CA ASN A 85 4.04 14.53 2.14
C ASN A 85 5.49 14.02 1.90
N LYS A 86 6.05 13.24 2.81
CA LYS A 86 7.43 12.72 2.76
C LYS A 86 7.55 11.32 2.17
N GLY A 87 6.46 10.85 1.57
CA GLY A 87 6.38 9.49 1.06
C GLY A 87 6.01 8.49 2.16
N PHE A 88 6.32 7.22 1.94
CA PHE A 88 6.02 6.16 2.88
C PHE A 88 7.17 5.93 3.86
N VAL A 89 6.82 5.39 5.02
CA VAL A 89 7.77 4.80 5.97
C VAL A 89 7.46 3.30 6.06
N GLU A 90 8.45 2.46 5.77
CA GLU A 90 8.32 1.02 6.01
C GLU A 90 8.29 0.77 7.52
N ILE A 91 7.27 0.06 7.99
CA ILE A 91 7.04 -0.16 9.42
C ILE A 91 7.15 -1.62 9.84
N ILE A 92 6.89 -2.57 8.93
CA ILE A 92 7.04 -3.99 9.20
C ILE A 92 7.72 -4.64 7.99
N ASN A 93 8.83 -5.34 8.24
CA ASN A 93 9.59 -6.07 7.24
C ASN A 93 10.05 -7.40 7.83
N GLU A 94 9.29 -8.45 7.60
CA GLU A 94 9.54 -9.80 8.06
C GLU A 94 10.23 -10.65 6.98
N PRO A 95 10.82 -11.80 7.28
CA PRO A 95 11.46 -12.66 6.28
C PRO A 95 10.48 -13.30 5.28
N PHE A 96 9.18 -13.17 5.48
CA PHE A 96 8.10 -13.70 4.64
C PHE A 96 7.27 -12.55 4.05
N HIS A 97 6.49 -12.87 3.03
CA HIS A 97 5.57 -11.91 2.39
C HIS A 97 4.46 -11.48 3.35
N MET A 98 4.21 -10.17 3.39
CA MET A 98 3.11 -9.57 4.14
C MET A 98 2.29 -8.67 3.22
N SER A 99 0.98 -8.77 3.33
CA SER A 99 0.02 -7.97 2.57
C SER A 99 -1.18 -7.56 3.44
N PHE A 100 -2.10 -6.81 2.88
CA PHE A 100 -3.39 -6.50 3.45
C PHE A 100 -3.32 -5.97 4.90
N PRO A 101 -2.73 -4.77 5.15
CA PRO A 101 -2.48 -4.24 6.49
C PRO A 101 -3.76 -3.76 7.18
N ASN A 102 -4.68 -4.67 7.50
CA ASN A 102 -5.94 -4.36 8.16
C ASN A 102 -5.70 -3.69 9.51
N THR A 103 -5.95 -2.39 9.58
CA THR A 103 -5.66 -1.56 10.75
C THR A 103 -6.96 -1.09 11.38
N PHE A 104 -7.11 -1.27 12.68
CA PHE A 104 -8.30 -0.91 13.43
C PHE A 104 -7.95 -0.43 14.84
N LYS A 105 -8.90 0.31 15.44
CA LYS A 105 -8.79 0.76 16.82
C LYS A 105 -9.68 -0.10 17.71
N PHE A 106 -9.12 -0.60 18.80
CA PHE A 106 -9.86 -1.28 19.84
C PHE A 106 -9.53 -0.67 21.20
N LYS A 107 -10.54 -0.15 21.88
CA LYS A 107 -10.36 0.70 23.08
C LYS A 107 -9.49 1.92 22.74
N ASN A 108 -8.33 2.05 23.36
CA ASN A 108 -7.40 3.15 23.13
C ASN A 108 -6.16 2.76 22.32
N ASP A 109 -6.06 1.49 21.93
CA ASP A 109 -4.90 0.96 21.21
C ASP A 109 -5.22 0.77 19.73
N ILE A 110 -4.20 0.91 18.90
CA ILE A 110 -4.25 0.69 17.45
C ILE A 110 -3.62 -0.67 17.19
N TYR A 111 -4.34 -1.50 16.45
CA TYR A 111 -3.92 -2.84 16.07
C TYR A 111 -3.81 -2.93 14.57
N MET A 112 -2.86 -3.69 14.11
CA MET A 112 -2.73 -4.09 12.71
C MET A 112 -2.72 -5.61 12.61
N MET A 113 -3.45 -6.14 11.66
CA MET A 113 -3.54 -7.57 11.37
C MET A 113 -3.28 -7.77 9.87
N PRO A 114 -2.02 -7.87 9.47
CA PRO A 114 -1.67 -8.15 8.08
C PRO A 114 -1.93 -9.61 7.73
N GLU A 115 -2.09 -9.88 6.45
CA GLU A 115 -2.07 -11.25 5.93
C GLU A 115 -0.62 -11.75 5.86
N THR A 116 -0.41 -12.97 6.36
CA THR A 116 0.92 -13.61 6.47
C THR A 116 0.86 -15.06 6.01
N SER A 117 0.19 -15.34 4.89
CA SER A 117 -0.11 -16.69 4.41
C SER A 117 1.14 -17.58 4.23
N GLU A 118 2.30 -16.99 3.97
CA GLU A 118 3.56 -17.71 3.82
C GLU A 118 4.27 -18.02 5.15
N ALA A 119 3.82 -17.46 6.25
CA ALA A 119 4.47 -17.64 7.54
C ALA A 119 4.24 -19.02 8.16
N ASN A 120 3.34 -19.84 7.61
CA ASN A 120 2.97 -21.18 8.14
C ASN A 120 2.58 -21.16 9.63
N GLN A 121 1.93 -20.08 10.09
CA GLN A 121 1.51 -19.88 11.47
C GLN A 121 -0.01 -19.91 11.62
#